data_96115f75600cb8ac920929d97135da0f
#
_entry.id   96115f75600cb8ac920929d97135da0f
#
_cell.length_a   1.000
_cell.length_b   1.000
_cell.length_c   1.000
_cell.angle_alpha   90.00
_cell.angle_beta   90.00
_cell.angle_gamma   90.00
#
_symmetry.space_group_name_H-M   'P 1'
#
loop_
_entity.id
_entity.type
_entity.pdbx_description
1 polymer ?
#
loop_
_entity_poly.entity_id
_entity_poly.type
_entity_poly.pdbx_seq_one_letter_code
_entity_poly.pdbx_strand_id
1 'polypeptide(L)'
;IDDLIAIVVIALFYGAGVNFMDLIAAAAVTGLLIYTNKQGYLRPLPYCVLGLVLWYLVLKSGVHATIAGVVLAMTIPFKGKVIDKVVYPMEEWAHALRNWVNFLIIPLFSFFNAGVSFADFSIDNLFHPVIIGVSFGLILGKQLGIFSAVYILVQSKAIKMPTKTTWPEIYGTAILCGIGFTMSLFVATLA
;
A
#
# COMPACT_ATOMS: atom_id res chain seq x y z
N ILE A 1 -2.31 -1.64 -6.86
CA ILE A 1 -2.42 -0.31 -7.50
C ILE A 1 -3.23 0.62 -6.59
N ASP A 2 -4.37 0.19 -6.07
CA ASP A 2 -5.25 0.97 -5.19
C ASP A 2 -4.50 1.54 -3.97
N ASP A 3 -3.80 0.69 -3.24
CA ASP A 3 -3.01 1.09 -2.07
C ASP A 3 -1.86 2.05 -2.43
N LEU A 4 -1.23 1.90 -3.59
CA LEU A 4 -0.19 2.83 -4.05
C LEU A 4 -0.77 4.21 -4.36
N ILE A 5 -1.93 4.28 -5.00
CA ILE A 5 -2.63 5.54 -5.27
C ILE A 5 -3.04 6.19 -3.94
N ALA A 6 -3.59 5.43 -3.00
CA ALA A 6 -3.95 5.93 -1.68
C ALA A 6 -2.74 6.51 -0.93
N ILE A 7 -1.59 5.83 -0.95
CA ILE A 7 -0.35 6.34 -0.35
C ILE A 7 0.10 7.65 -1.00
N VAL A 8 0.01 7.77 -2.33
CA VAL A 8 0.36 9.01 -3.04
C VAL A 8 -0.60 10.15 -2.68
N VAL A 9 -1.91 9.87 -2.62
CA VAL A 9 -2.91 10.88 -2.22
C VAL A 9 -2.65 11.34 -0.78
N ILE A 10 -2.41 10.42 0.15
CA ILE A 10 -2.10 10.75 1.54
C ILE A 10 -0.84 11.61 1.61
N ALA A 11 0.19 11.27 0.86
CA ALA A 11 1.43 12.04 0.84
C ALA A 11 1.26 13.48 0.35
N LEU A 12 0.39 13.68 -0.64
CA LEU A 12 0.17 14.99 -1.25
C LEU A 12 -0.75 15.89 -0.40
N PHE A 13 -1.76 15.31 0.25
CA PHE A 13 -2.82 16.09 0.91
C PHE A 13 -2.70 16.13 2.44
N TYR A 14 -2.03 15.15 3.06
CA TYR A 14 -1.95 15.02 4.52
C TYR A 14 -0.52 15.18 5.06
N GLY A 15 0.43 15.68 4.25
CA GLY A 15 1.78 16.01 4.70
C GLY A 15 1.78 17.28 5.56
N ALA A 16 2.32 17.22 6.77
CA ALA A 16 2.57 18.37 7.60
C ALA A 16 3.92 18.98 7.25
N GLY A 17 3.97 20.22 6.82
CA GLY A 17 5.16 21.06 6.59
C GLY A 17 6.43 20.30 6.17
N VAL A 18 6.83 20.38 4.90
CA VAL A 18 7.95 19.60 4.36
C VAL A 18 9.29 20.19 4.77
N ASN A 19 10.13 19.41 5.45
CA ASN A 19 11.54 19.74 5.70
C ASN A 19 12.40 19.26 4.51
N PHE A 20 12.80 20.19 3.67
CA PHE A 20 13.59 19.89 2.46
C PHE A 20 14.96 19.26 2.74
N MET A 21 15.59 19.57 3.88
CA MET A 21 16.88 19.03 4.25
C MET A 21 16.82 17.52 4.51
N ASP A 22 15.82 17.06 5.26
CA ASP A 22 15.58 15.64 5.52
C ASP A 22 15.13 14.91 4.26
N LEU A 23 14.40 15.59 3.36
CA LEU A 23 13.99 15.02 2.07
C LEU A 23 15.18 14.81 1.14
N ILE A 24 16.13 15.76 1.08
CA ILE A 24 17.38 15.62 0.32
C ILE A 24 18.22 14.46 0.89
N ALA A 25 18.31 14.35 2.21
CA ALA A 25 19.01 13.23 2.85
C ALA A 25 18.32 11.88 2.52
N ALA A 26 16.99 11.82 2.53
CA ALA A 26 16.23 10.64 2.11
C ALA A 26 16.49 10.27 0.63
N ALA A 27 16.55 11.28 -0.25
CA ALA A 27 16.91 11.08 -1.66
C ALA A 27 18.35 10.53 -1.83
N ALA A 28 19.29 11.01 -1.03
CA ALA A 28 20.68 10.49 -1.03
C ALA A 28 20.71 9.02 -0.59
N VAL A 29 20.00 8.65 0.47
CA VAL A 29 19.88 7.24 0.92
C VAL A 29 19.20 6.37 -0.15
N THR A 30 18.18 6.88 -0.83
CA THR A 30 17.56 6.20 -1.98
C THR A 30 18.58 5.97 -3.10
N GLY A 31 19.43 6.96 -3.39
CA GLY A 31 20.54 6.82 -4.34
C GLY A 31 21.52 5.71 -3.93
N LEU A 32 21.86 5.60 -2.64
CA LEU A 32 22.69 4.51 -2.10
C LEU A 32 22.02 3.15 -2.25
N LEU A 33 20.71 3.05 -2.02
CA LEU A 33 19.94 1.83 -2.23
C LEU A 33 19.97 1.39 -3.71
N ILE A 34 19.75 2.33 -4.63
CA ILE A 34 19.86 2.06 -6.08
C ILE A 34 21.29 1.64 -6.46
N TYR A 35 22.29 2.29 -5.89
CA TYR A 35 23.69 1.92 -6.11
C TYR A 35 23.98 0.50 -5.61
N THR A 36 23.49 0.15 -4.41
CA THR A 36 23.61 -1.20 -3.84
C THR A 36 22.96 -2.25 -4.74
N ASN A 37 21.78 -1.96 -5.29
CA ASN A 37 21.11 -2.81 -6.29
C ASN A 37 21.96 -2.99 -7.56
N LYS A 38 22.50 -1.90 -8.13
CA LYS A 38 23.35 -1.96 -9.34
C LYS A 38 24.65 -2.73 -9.13
N GLN A 39 25.20 -2.75 -7.92
CA GLN A 39 26.35 -3.56 -7.55
C GLN A 39 26.01 -5.06 -7.39
N GLY A 40 24.74 -5.43 -7.53
CA GLY A 40 24.30 -6.82 -7.45
C GLY A 40 24.31 -7.41 -6.04
N TYR A 41 24.25 -6.57 -4.99
CA TYR A 41 24.10 -7.07 -3.63
C TYR A 41 22.71 -7.71 -3.44
N LEU A 42 22.69 -9.01 -3.16
CA LEU A 42 21.46 -9.81 -3.02
C LEU A 42 21.12 -10.09 -1.55
N ARG A 43 21.96 -9.68 -0.59
CA ARG A 43 21.72 -9.89 0.84
C ARG A 43 20.73 -8.85 1.39
N PRO A 44 19.79 -9.25 2.29
CA PRO A 44 18.78 -8.34 2.85
C PRO A 44 19.36 -7.26 3.78
N LEU A 45 20.45 -7.55 4.49
CA LEU A 45 20.99 -6.70 5.56
C LEU A 45 21.22 -5.24 5.14
N PRO A 46 21.94 -4.92 4.03
CA PRO A 46 22.14 -3.52 3.62
C PRO A 46 20.85 -2.81 3.29
N TYR A 47 19.86 -3.51 2.68
CA TYR A 47 18.55 -2.94 2.39
C TYR A 47 17.74 -2.67 3.66
N CYS A 48 17.80 -3.55 4.67
CA CYS A 48 17.15 -3.33 5.94
C CYS A 48 17.75 -2.13 6.69
N VAL A 49 19.07 -2.01 6.74
CA VAL A 49 19.73 -0.90 7.44
C VAL A 49 19.45 0.43 6.75
N LEU A 50 19.68 0.51 5.42
CA LEU A 50 19.39 1.72 4.65
C LEU A 50 17.90 2.04 4.62
N GLY A 51 17.03 1.01 4.62
CA GLY A 51 15.59 1.16 4.69
C GLY A 51 15.11 1.78 6.00
N LEU A 52 15.68 1.40 7.13
CA LEU A 52 15.40 2.02 8.44
C LEU A 52 15.86 3.49 8.48
N VAL A 53 17.05 3.79 7.93
CA VAL A 53 17.52 5.18 7.83
C VAL A 53 16.59 5.99 6.91
N LEU A 54 16.21 5.44 5.75
CA LEU A 54 15.27 6.07 4.84
C LEU A 54 13.92 6.34 5.51
N TRP A 55 13.37 5.36 6.22
CA TRP A 55 12.13 5.50 6.95
C TRP A 55 12.18 6.63 7.98
N TYR A 56 13.27 6.70 8.75
CA TYR A 56 13.46 7.75 9.77
C TYR A 56 13.56 9.15 9.14
N LEU A 57 14.29 9.29 8.02
CA LEU A 57 14.44 10.56 7.31
C LEU A 57 13.11 11.01 6.68
N VAL A 58 12.37 10.10 6.06
CA VAL A 58 11.05 10.39 5.50
C VAL A 58 10.08 10.79 6.62
N LEU A 59 10.10 10.10 7.76
CA LEU A 59 9.29 10.46 8.92
C LEU A 59 9.59 11.88 9.41
N LYS A 60 10.86 12.26 9.50
CA LYS A 60 11.29 13.62 9.89
C LYS A 60 10.99 14.69 8.85
N SER A 61 10.95 14.32 7.58
CA SER A 61 10.70 15.28 6.50
C SER A 61 9.25 15.81 6.47
N GLY A 62 8.34 15.26 7.28
CA GLY A 62 6.91 15.59 7.27
C GLY A 62 6.13 14.86 6.17
N VAL A 63 6.81 14.06 5.36
CA VAL A 63 6.19 13.18 4.38
C VAL A 63 5.77 11.87 5.04
N HIS A 64 4.68 11.26 4.58
CA HIS A 64 4.18 10.02 5.18
C HIS A 64 5.23 8.91 5.14
N ALA A 65 5.55 8.33 6.30
CA ALA A 65 6.60 7.31 6.46
C ALA A 65 6.36 6.03 5.64
N THR A 66 5.11 5.75 5.25
CA THR A 66 4.74 4.61 4.38
C THR A 66 5.40 4.66 3.01
N ILE A 67 5.70 5.87 2.49
CA ILE A 67 6.40 6.06 1.21
C ILE A 67 7.79 5.43 1.25
N ALA A 68 8.48 5.49 2.37
CA ALA A 68 9.80 4.89 2.51
C ALA A 68 9.79 3.39 2.23
N GLY A 69 8.73 2.67 2.66
CA GLY A 69 8.56 1.25 2.38
C GLY A 69 8.39 0.96 0.89
N VAL A 70 7.61 1.77 0.18
CA VAL A 70 7.41 1.64 -1.27
C VAL A 70 8.71 1.91 -2.02
N VAL A 71 9.41 3.00 -1.68
CA VAL A 71 10.70 3.35 -2.29
C VAL A 71 11.72 2.25 -2.03
N LEU A 72 11.81 1.73 -0.80
CA LEU A 72 12.69 0.61 -0.47
C LEU A 72 12.37 -0.61 -1.34
N ALA A 73 11.10 -1.00 -1.43
CA ALA A 73 10.68 -2.16 -2.23
C ALA A 73 11.07 -2.01 -3.71
N MET A 74 10.93 -0.82 -4.29
CA MET A 74 11.34 -0.54 -5.68
C MET A 74 12.86 -0.60 -5.89
N THR A 75 13.66 -0.47 -4.83
CA THR A 75 15.12 -0.55 -4.91
C THR A 75 15.67 -1.97 -4.72
N ILE A 76 14.86 -2.93 -4.28
CA ILE A 76 15.26 -4.33 -4.12
C ILE A 76 15.44 -4.99 -5.50
N PRO A 77 16.54 -5.76 -5.75
CA PRO A 77 16.74 -6.42 -7.03
C PRO A 77 15.69 -7.49 -7.27
N PHE A 78 14.99 -7.39 -8.42
CA PHE A 78 14.01 -8.40 -8.83
C PHE A 78 14.67 -9.73 -9.18
N LYS A 79 15.85 -9.68 -9.85
CA LYS A 79 16.56 -10.84 -10.35
C LYS A 79 18.06 -10.71 -10.09
N GLY A 80 18.67 -11.79 -9.61
CA GLY A 80 20.11 -11.87 -9.42
C GLY A 80 20.67 -13.23 -9.82
N LYS A 81 22.00 -13.36 -9.88
CA LYS A 81 22.69 -14.63 -10.13
C LYS A 81 23.62 -14.93 -8.94
N VAL A 82 23.50 -16.15 -8.39
CA VAL A 82 24.41 -16.70 -7.38
C VAL A 82 24.86 -18.07 -7.85
N ILE A 83 26.18 -18.19 -8.13
CA ILE A 83 26.79 -19.49 -8.55
C ILE A 83 25.94 -20.19 -9.61
N ASP A 84 25.74 -19.54 -10.77
CA ASP A 84 24.96 -19.99 -11.92
C ASP A 84 23.45 -20.27 -11.70
N LYS A 85 22.94 -20.01 -10.48
CA LYS A 85 21.51 -20.06 -10.22
C LYS A 85 20.90 -18.67 -10.29
N VAL A 86 19.76 -18.56 -10.98
CA VAL A 86 18.95 -17.35 -10.97
C VAL A 86 18.17 -17.34 -9.68
N VAL A 87 18.27 -16.26 -8.91
CA VAL A 87 17.52 -16.02 -7.67
C VAL A 87 16.65 -14.79 -7.83
N TYR A 88 15.54 -14.78 -7.12
CA TYR A 88 14.56 -13.68 -7.10
C TYR A 88 14.44 -13.13 -5.68
N PRO A 89 15.38 -12.28 -5.23
CA PRO A 89 15.42 -11.80 -3.85
C PRO A 89 14.12 -11.12 -3.41
N MET A 90 13.52 -10.33 -4.29
CA MET A 90 12.27 -9.65 -3.99
C MET A 90 11.13 -10.63 -3.67
N GLU A 91 11.02 -11.74 -4.41
CA GLU A 91 10.00 -12.76 -4.17
C GLU A 91 10.29 -13.54 -2.88
N GLU A 92 11.55 -13.93 -2.66
CA GLU A 92 11.97 -14.64 -1.46
C GLU A 92 11.68 -13.83 -0.18
N TRP A 93 12.00 -12.52 -0.20
CA TRP A 93 11.74 -11.66 0.94
C TRP A 93 10.25 -11.39 1.12
N ALA A 94 9.49 -11.21 0.06
CA ALA A 94 8.05 -11.08 0.12
C ALA A 94 7.39 -12.33 0.73
N HIS A 95 7.87 -13.52 0.35
CA HIS A 95 7.41 -14.78 0.95
C HIS A 95 7.77 -14.91 2.43
N ALA A 96 9.00 -14.56 2.82
CA ALA A 96 9.44 -14.59 4.22
C ALA A 96 8.64 -13.62 5.11
N LEU A 97 8.32 -12.44 4.59
CA LEU A 97 7.55 -11.41 5.31
C LEU A 97 6.05 -11.72 5.39
N ARG A 98 5.49 -12.49 4.48
CA ARG A 98 4.05 -12.75 4.35
C ARG A 98 3.39 -13.20 5.66
N ASN A 99 3.99 -14.16 6.34
CA ASN A 99 3.44 -14.69 7.59
C ASN A 99 3.49 -13.65 8.72
N TRP A 100 4.58 -12.90 8.83
CA TRP A 100 4.72 -11.82 9.79
C TRP A 100 3.71 -10.69 9.54
N VAL A 101 3.51 -10.32 8.29
CA VAL A 101 2.51 -9.31 7.92
C VAL A 101 1.10 -9.80 8.25
N ASN A 102 0.73 -11.00 7.81
CA ASN A 102 -0.64 -11.49 7.94
C ASN A 102 -1.03 -11.84 9.38
N PHE A 103 -0.11 -12.42 10.17
CA PHE A 103 -0.44 -12.96 11.49
C PHE A 103 0.01 -12.08 12.65
N LEU A 104 0.88 -11.10 12.42
CA LEU A 104 1.35 -10.20 13.48
C LEU A 104 1.02 -8.74 13.15
N ILE A 105 1.51 -8.22 12.02
CA ILE A 105 1.43 -6.78 11.71
C ILE A 105 -0.02 -6.35 11.47
N ILE A 106 -0.75 -7.07 10.62
CA ILE A 106 -2.15 -6.72 10.31
C ILE A 106 -3.08 -6.83 11.54
N PRO A 107 -3.03 -7.89 12.36
CA PRO A 107 -3.82 -7.95 13.59
C PRO A 107 -3.46 -6.85 14.59
N LEU A 108 -2.18 -6.57 14.81
CA LEU A 108 -1.75 -5.47 15.68
C LEU A 108 -2.19 -4.11 15.14
N PHE A 109 -2.01 -3.86 13.85
CA PHE A 109 -2.46 -2.63 13.20
C PHE A 109 -3.98 -2.45 13.38
N SER A 110 -4.76 -3.50 13.13
CA SER A 110 -6.21 -3.47 13.31
C SER A 110 -6.59 -3.23 14.77
N PHE A 111 -5.92 -3.87 15.71
CA PHE A 111 -6.17 -3.68 17.15
C PHE A 111 -5.92 -2.24 17.59
N PHE A 112 -4.80 -1.64 17.19
CA PHE A 112 -4.47 -0.27 17.58
C PHE A 112 -5.32 0.80 16.85
N ASN A 113 -5.77 0.52 15.63
CA ASN A 113 -6.52 1.50 14.82
C ASN A 113 -8.04 1.28 14.84
N ALA A 114 -8.54 0.13 15.29
CA ALA A 114 -9.98 -0.15 15.39
C ALA A 114 -10.60 0.33 16.71
N GLY A 115 -9.86 1.03 17.56
CA GLY A 115 -10.32 1.55 18.85
C GLY A 115 -11.33 2.70 18.68
N VAL A 116 -12.56 2.37 18.29
CA VAL A 116 -13.67 3.33 18.31
C VAL A 116 -14.21 3.42 19.72
N SER A 117 -14.20 4.63 20.32
CA SER A 117 -14.87 4.87 21.61
C SER A 117 -16.39 4.79 21.39
N PHE A 118 -17.01 3.73 21.89
CA PHE A 118 -18.49 3.64 21.86
C PHE A 118 -19.16 4.60 22.84
N ALA A 119 -18.40 5.24 23.75
CA ALA A 119 -18.92 6.21 24.70
C ALA A 119 -19.43 7.50 24.01
N ASP A 120 -18.81 7.87 22.89
CA ASP A 120 -19.18 9.06 22.11
C ASP A 120 -20.01 8.71 20.86
N PHE A 121 -20.49 7.46 20.79
CA PHE A 121 -21.29 7.00 19.65
C PHE A 121 -22.68 7.62 19.69
N SER A 122 -22.90 8.66 18.90
CA SER A 122 -24.20 9.28 18.66
C SER A 122 -24.73 8.87 17.29
N ILE A 123 -26.02 8.58 17.20
CA ILE A 123 -26.67 8.28 15.92
C ILE A 123 -26.54 9.47 14.95
N ASP A 124 -26.48 10.69 15.47
CA ASP A 124 -26.28 11.91 14.66
C ASP A 124 -24.93 11.91 13.95
N ASN A 125 -23.89 11.33 14.55
CA ASN A 125 -22.56 11.21 13.93
C ASN A 125 -22.57 10.31 12.70
N LEU A 126 -23.46 9.30 12.61
CA LEU A 126 -23.59 8.45 11.43
C LEU A 126 -24.02 9.21 10.17
N PHE A 127 -24.73 10.32 10.34
CA PHE A 127 -25.16 11.17 9.23
C PHE A 127 -24.13 12.25 8.86
N HIS A 128 -22.94 12.22 9.47
CA HIS A 128 -21.89 13.14 9.10
C HIS A 128 -21.50 12.94 7.62
N PRO A 129 -21.39 14.01 6.81
CA PRO A 129 -21.14 13.90 5.37
C PRO A 129 -19.90 13.08 5.01
N VAL A 130 -18.85 13.12 5.83
CA VAL A 130 -17.62 12.36 5.64
C VAL A 130 -17.89 10.85 5.78
N ILE A 131 -18.61 10.45 6.83
CA ILE A 131 -18.93 9.03 7.07
C ILE A 131 -19.80 8.49 5.94
N ILE A 132 -20.81 9.24 5.54
CA ILE A 132 -21.69 8.88 4.41
C ILE A 132 -20.85 8.78 3.12
N GLY A 133 -20.00 9.76 2.83
CA GLY A 133 -19.15 9.77 1.65
C GLY A 133 -18.21 8.57 1.58
N VAL A 134 -17.52 8.25 2.68
CA VAL A 134 -16.61 7.11 2.75
C VAL A 134 -17.38 5.79 2.60
N SER A 135 -18.52 5.64 3.28
CA SER A 135 -19.35 4.44 3.21
C SER A 135 -19.88 4.19 1.80
N PHE A 136 -20.45 5.21 1.16
CA PHE A 136 -20.91 5.11 -0.23
C PHE A 136 -19.75 4.90 -1.21
N GLY A 137 -18.61 5.53 -0.97
CA GLY A 137 -17.41 5.33 -1.79
C GLY A 137 -16.92 3.89 -1.75
N LEU A 138 -16.90 3.26 -0.59
CA LEU A 138 -16.47 1.87 -0.42
C LEU A 138 -17.53 0.88 -0.92
N ILE A 139 -18.81 1.07 -0.54
CA ILE A 139 -19.86 0.09 -0.85
C ILE A 139 -20.29 0.19 -2.32
N LEU A 140 -20.45 1.37 -2.87
CA LEU A 140 -20.93 1.55 -4.25
C LEU A 140 -19.80 1.94 -5.20
N GLY A 141 -18.97 2.91 -4.83
CA GLY A 141 -17.95 3.47 -5.70
C GLY A 141 -16.92 2.43 -6.15
N LYS A 142 -16.34 1.66 -5.22
CA LYS A 142 -15.37 0.62 -5.56
C LYS A 142 -15.99 -0.52 -6.36
N GLN A 143 -17.17 -1.00 -5.95
CA GLN A 143 -17.83 -2.10 -6.65
C GLN A 143 -18.19 -1.74 -8.08
N LEU A 144 -18.85 -0.58 -8.26
CA LEU A 144 -19.22 -0.09 -9.59
C LEU A 144 -17.99 0.25 -10.43
N GLY A 145 -16.97 0.88 -9.83
CA GLY A 145 -15.74 1.23 -10.52
C GLY A 145 -14.99 0.00 -11.05
N ILE A 146 -14.79 -1.02 -10.23
CA ILE A 146 -14.09 -2.24 -10.62
C ILE A 146 -14.92 -3.02 -11.66
N PHE A 147 -16.21 -3.23 -11.39
CA PHE A 147 -17.06 -3.98 -12.30
C PHE A 147 -17.19 -3.30 -13.65
N SER A 148 -17.47 -1.98 -13.68
CA SER A 148 -17.61 -1.23 -14.93
C SER A 148 -16.30 -1.17 -15.72
N ALA A 149 -15.15 -1.01 -15.05
CA ALA A 149 -13.86 -1.04 -15.72
C ALA A 149 -13.60 -2.38 -16.42
N VAL A 150 -13.81 -3.50 -15.71
CA VAL A 150 -13.66 -4.84 -16.30
C VAL A 150 -14.68 -5.04 -17.42
N TYR A 151 -15.93 -4.64 -17.22
CA TYR A 151 -16.98 -4.76 -18.23
C TYR A 151 -16.61 -4.02 -19.52
N ILE A 152 -16.19 -2.76 -19.43
CA ILE A 152 -15.78 -1.93 -20.57
C ILE A 152 -14.57 -2.56 -21.29
N LEU A 153 -13.56 -3.03 -20.54
CA LEU A 153 -12.36 -3.63 -21.13
C LEU A 153 -12.64 -4.95 -21.86
N VAL A 154 -13.57 -5.76 -21.36
CA VAL A 154 -13.99 -7.01 -22.03
C VAL A 154 -14.84 -6.68 -23.26
N GLN A 155 -15.80 -5.75 -23.14
CA GLN A 155 -16.66 -5.34 -24.25
C GLN A 155 -15.91 -4.66 -25.39
N SER A 156 -14.91 -3.85 -25.07
CA SER A 156 -14.01 -3.23 -26.05
C SER A 156 -13.02 -4.23 -26.68
N LYS A 157 -13.06 -5.51 -26.29
CA LYS A 157 -12.12 -6.57 -26.71
C LYS A 157 -10.64 -6.24 -26.41
N ALA A 158 -10.38 -5.27 -25.54
CA ALA A 158 -9.02 -4.93 -25.10
C ALA A 158 -8.43 -6.06 -24.26
N ILE A 159 -9.28 -6.77 -23.49
CA ILE A 159 -8.89 -7.96 -22.74
C ILE A 159 -9.88 -9.11 -23.01
N LYS A 160 -9.38 -10.34 -22.87
CA LYS A 160 -10.24 -11.54 -22.91
C LYS A 160 -10.67 -11.88 -21.50
N MET A 161 -11.94 -12.25 -21.34
CA MET A 161 -12.44 -12.78 -20.08
C MET A 161 -11.64 -14.05 -19.69
N PRO A 162 -11.23 -14.20 -18.42
CA PRO A 162 -10.54 -15.42 -17.99
C PRO A 162 -11.39 -16.66 -18.25
N THR A 163 -10.75 -17.75 -18.67
CA THR A 163 -11.43 -19.01 -18.94
C THR A 163 -12.12 -19.54 -17.67
N LYS A 164 -13.38 -19.93 -17.79
CA LYS A 164 -14.22 -20.44 -16.70
C LYS A 164 -14.69 -19.37 -15.68
N THR A 165 -14.59 -18.08 -15.99
CA THR A 165 -15.10 -17.01 -15.11
C THR A 165 -16.41 -16.48 -15.65
N THR A 166 -17.38 -16.26 -14.76
CA THR A 166 -18.72 -15.72 -15.06
C THR A 166 -18.85 -14.28 -14.57
N TRP A 167 -19.80 -13.52 -15.12
CA TRP A 167 -20.05 -12.14 -14.68
C TRP A 167 -20.42 -12.01 -13.19
N PRO A 168 -21.24 -12.91 -12.60
CA PRO A 168 -21.50 -12.91 -11.17
C PRO A 168 -20.25 -13.09 -10.30
N GLU A 169 -19.28 -13.91 -10.74
CA GLU A 169 -18.01 -14.10 -10.02
C GLU A 169 -17.15 -12.85 -10.06
N ILE A 170 -17.12 -12.15 -11.19
CA ILE A 170 -16.43 -10.85 -11.30
C ILE A 170 -17.09 -9.84 -10.39
N TYR A 171 -18.42 -9.79 -10.34
CA TYR A 171 -19.15 -8.90 -9.43
C TYR A 171 -18.90 -9.26 -7.96
N GLY A 172 -18.93 -10.55 -7.61
CA GLY A 172 -18.56 -11.03 -6.27
C GLY A 172 -17.15 -10.59 -5.86
N THR A 173 -16.18 -10.65 -6.77
CA THR A 173 -14.82 -10.16 -6.54
C THR A 173 -14.81 -8.63 -6.34
N ALA A 174 -15.58 -7.88 -7.11
CA ALA A 174 -15.72 -6.43 -6.94
C ALA A 174 -16.32 -6.06 -5.57
N ILE A 175 -17.28 -6.84 -5.06
CA ILE A 175 -17.84 -6.68 -3.70
C ILE A 175 -16.74 -6.90 -2.65
N LEU A 176 -15.95 -7.96 -2.76
CA LEU A 176 -14.84 -8.22 -1.84
C LEU A 176 -13.80 -7.11 -1.85
N CYS A 177 -13.50 -6.55 -3.01
CA CYS A 177 -12.61 -5.38 -3.14
C CYS A 177 -13.19 -4.11 -2.49
N GLY A 178 -14.50 -4.04 -2.27
CA GLY A 178 -15.17 -2.95 -1.55
C GLY A 178 -14.85 -2.93 -0.05
N ILE A 179 -14.33 -4.04 0.51
CA ILE A 179 -13.85 -4.08 1.89
C ILE A 179 -12.57 -3.25 1.98
N GLY A 180 -12.66 -2.05 2.54
CA GLY A 180 -11.54 -1.10 2.61
C GLY A 180 -10.39 -1.52 3.52
N PHE A 181 -10.65 -2.42 4.46
CA PHE A 181 -9.76 -3.02 5.46
C PHE A 181 -8.69 -2.05 6.00
N THR A 182 -7.40 -2.34 5.80
CA THR A 182 -6.29 -1.55 6.36
C THR A 182 -6.28 -0.10 5.87
N MET A 183 -6.58 0.16 4.59
CA MET A 183 -6.57 1.51 4.03
C MET A 183 -7.72 2.37 4.52
N SER A 184 -8.91 1.82 4.68
CA SER A 184 -10.03 2.57 5.24
C SER A 184 -9.80 2.95 6.70
N LEU A 185 -9.23 2.06 7.52
CA LEU A 185 -8.84 2.36 8.89
C LEU A 185 -7.74 3.42 8.96
N PHE A 186 -6.73 3.31 8.09
CA PHE A 186 -5.62 4.25 8.05
C PHE A 186 -6.07 5.67 7.61
N VAL A 187 -6.90 5.76 6.57
CA VAL A 187 -7.44 7.05 6.13
C VAL A 187 -8.37 7.65 7.20
N ALA A 188 -9.17 6.82 7.87
CA ALA A 188 -10.06 7.30 8.94
C ALA A 188 -9.28 7.84 10.16
N THR A 189 -8.06 7.38 10.42
CA THR A 189 -7.21 7.91 11.50
C THR A 189 -6.47 9.20 11.12
N LEU A 190 -6.42 9.53 9.82
CA LEU A 190 -5.76 10.73 9.29
C LEU A 190 -6.75 11.88 9.01
N ALA A 191 -8.02 11.57 8.80
CA ALA A 191 -9.09 12.54 8.54
C ALA A 191 -9.70 13.07 9.83
#